data_306d7a0ad6c14cc813a575eae0a168f5
#
_entry.id   306d7a0ad6c14cc813a575eae0a168f5
#
_cell.length_a   1.000
_cell.length_b   1.000
_cell.length_c   1.000
_cell.angle_alpha   90.00
_cell.angle_beta   90.00
_cell.angle_gamma   90.00
#
_symmetry.space_group_name_H-M   'P 1'
#
loop_
_entity.id
_entity.type
_entity.pdbx_description
1 polymer ?
#
loop_
_entity_poly.entity_id
_entity_poly.type
_entity_poly.pdbx_seq_one_letter_code
_entity_poly.pdbx_strand_id
1 'polypeptide(L)'
;YVERAVFYWTDAEEIKIIRQEARRGKVLVFVDRMSRLKKLVKELEDEFAGEIATACSPYRPEAREFDGLEEVLQDGKLRKRITIVTTVFYNGVNIKDPELICIISRLWDPIVNAQILGRKRPVSKQDTCAVYFKGYSHDRIKQEREHIRKRQLEPAKKWKDGKSDPEVWQEYLHKPGIVKMLDKYSQTVNRDEYGNGWEWRRRAEHQYLVQMDALKLMMEKGYQWGMLYVVTESDALLSKIEPLRFKELEDYIEEHLEDKIPWEIMRKELVERGCIANPKDRHKNQNIPELRVINSRLKDYNAFVESVQKWIGTNERVRFWILHRLHT
;
A
#
# COMPACT_ATOMS: atom_id res chain seq x y z
N TYR A 1 -16.00 9.81 -10.48
CA TYR A 1 -15.28 10.87 -9.72
C TYR A 1 -13.76 10.64 -9.62
N VAL A 2 -13.27 9.43 -9.85
CA VAL A 2 -11.84 9.19 -9.90
C VAL A 2 -11.25 9.85 -11.14
N GLU A 3 -10.35 10.81 -10.94
CA GLU A 3 -9.66 11.53 -12.00
C GLU A 3 -8.49 10.71 -12.54
N ARG A 4 -7.62 10.24 -11.63
CA ARG A 4 -6.45 9.44 -11.94
C ARG A 4 -6.18 8.39 -10.87
N ALA A 5 -5.53 7.30 -11.26
CA ALA A 5 -5.07 6.24 -10.38
C ALA A 5 -3.54 6.12 -10.49
N VAL A 6 -2.85 6.21 -9.36
CA VAL A 6 -1.38 6.21 -9.29
C VAL A 6 -0.92 5.13 -8.32
N PHE A 7 0.15 4.42 -8.64
CA PHE A 7 0.75 3.43 -7.74
C PHE A 7 2.08 3.94 -7.19
N TYR A 8 2.24 3.85 -5.86
CA TYR A 8 3.48 4.15 -5.16
C TYR A 8 4.05 2.89 -4.50
N TRP A 9 5.36 2.83 -4.28
CA TRP A 9 6.03 1.60 -3.84
C TRP A 9 6.70 1.73 -2.49
N THR A 10 7.15 2.92 -2.11
CA THR A 10 7.94 3.15 -0.91
C THR A 10 7.21 4.03 0.11
N ASP A 11 7.63 3.93 1.36
CA ASP A 11 7.12 4.78 2.42
C ASP A 11 7.54 6.25 2.24
N ALA A 12 8.69 6.50 1.61
CA ALA A 12 9.14 7.85 1.29
C ALA A 12 8.26 8.52 0.22
N GLU A 13 7.88 7.76 -0.82
CA GLU A 13 6.93 8.24 -1.82
C GLU A 13 5.58 8.58 -1.22
N GLU A 14 5.07 7.75 -0.30
CA GLU A 14 3.80 8.02 0.38
C GLU A 14 3.82 9.36 1.10
N ILE A 15 4.88 9.66 1.84
CA ILE A 15 5.02 10.92 2.58
C ILE A 15 5.09 12.11 1.61
N LYS A 16 5.85 11.99 0.52
CA LYS A 16 5.92 13.03 -0.51
C LYS A 16 4.57 13.28 -1.16
N ILE A 17 3.81 12.23 -1.49
CA ILE A 17 2.45 12.34 -2.03
C ILE A 17 1.55 13.07 -1.04
N ILE A 18 1.54 12.67 0.24
CA ILE A 18 0.73 13.32 1.26
C ILE A 18 1.05 14.81 1.33
N ARG A 19 2.34 15.17 1.41
CA ARG A 19 2.78 16.58 1.47
C ARG A 19 2.36 17.37 0.24
N GLN A 20 2.58 16.81 -0.94
CA GLN A 20 2.25 17.45 -2.21
C GLN A 20 0.74 17.69 -2.33
N GLU A 21 -0.08 16.67 -2.10
CA GLU A 21 -1.52 16.77 -2.26
C GLU A 21 -2.18 17.58 -1.13
N ALA A 22 -1.65 17.49 0.10
CA ALA A 22 -2.18 18.27 1.22
C ALA A 22 -1.99 19.79 1.05
N ARG A 23 -1.00 20.23 0.28
CA ARG A 23 -0.86 21.65 -0.06
C ARG A 23 -1.94 22.15 -1.03
N ARG A 24 -2.59 21.25 -1.76
CA ARG A 24 -3.63 21.55 -2.76
C ARG A 24 -5.04 21.42 -2.24
N GLY A 25 -5.27 20.53 -1.29
CA GLY A 25 -6.59 20.27 -0.72
C GLY A 25 -6.55 19.21 0.37
N LYS A 26 -7.71 18.64 0.71
CA LYS A 26 -7.79 17.62 1.76
C LYS A 26 -7.37 16.24 1.24
N VAL A 27 -6.68 15.50 2.10
CA VAL A 27 -6.15 14.15 1.84
C VAL A 27 -6.68 13.16 2.86
N LEU A 28 -7.17 12.02 2.38
CA LEU A 28 -7.59 10.89 3.22
C LEU A 28 -6.66 9.71 3.02
N VAL A 29 -6.03 9.26 4.09
CA VAL A 29 -5.02 8.19 4.07
C VAL A 29 -5.53 6.97 4.84
N PHE A 30 -5.60 5.83 4.17
CA PHE A 30 -5.93 4.55 4.78
C PHE A 30 -4.68 3.73 5.05
N VAL A 31 -4.46 3.35 6.30
CA VAL A 31 -3.32 2.55 6.73
C VAL A 31 -3.74 1.17 7.24
N ASP A 32 -2.83 0.20 7.08
CA ASP A 32 -3.05 -1.19 7.45
C ASP A 32 -2.84 -1.47 8.95
N ARG A 33 -2.08 -0.59 9.65
CA ARG A 33 -1.69 -0.80 11.06
C ARG A 33 -1.46 0.49 11.82
N MET A 34 -1.65 0.42 13.14
CA MET A 34 -1.49 1.55 14.07
C MET A 34 -0.06 2.11 14.09
N SER A 35 0.96 1.25 14.01
CA SER A 35 2.35 1.68 13.96
C SER A 35 2.64 2.60 12.77
N ARG A 36 1.99 2.35 11.63
CA ARG A 36 2.11 3.22 10.45
C ARG A 36 1.36 4.53 10.64
N LEU A 37 0.18 4.49 11.23
CA LEU A 37 -0.57 5.71 11.57
C LEU A 37 0.28 6.64 12.45
N LYS A 38 0.79 6.12 13.59
CA LYS A 38 1.65 6.89 14.50
C LYS A 38 2.90 7.44 13.80
N LYS A 39 3.52 6.65 12.93
CA LYS A 39 4.71 7.07 12.17
C LYS A 39 4.39 8.21 11.20
N LEU A 40 3.29 8.14 10.45
CA LEU A 40 2.88 9.19 9.52
C LEU A 40 2.58 10.50 10.25
N VAL A 41 1.84 10.45 11.37
CA VAL A 41 1.58 11.63 12.19
C VAL A 41 2.90 12.30 12.57
N LYS A 42 3.84 11.56 13.16
CA LYS A 42 5.15 12.09 13.56
C LYS A 42 5.94 12.70 12.39
N GLU A 43 5.90 12.12 11.21
CA GLU A 43 6.64 12.59 10.03
C GLU A 43 6.00 13.82 9.36
N LEU A 44 4.71 14.07 9.62
CA LEU A 44 3.96 15.16 9.03
C LEU A 44 3.69 16.33 10.00
N GLU A 45 3.85 16.11 11.32
CA GLU A 45 3.45 17.07 12.35
C GLU A 45 4.22 18.39 12.27
N ASP A 46 5.51 18.34 11.92
CA ASP A 46 6.34 19.55 11.81
C ASP A 46 5.82 20.51 10.72
N GLU A 47 5.24 19.97 9.64
CA GLU A 47 4.76 20.78 8.51
C GLU A 47 3.25 21.08 8.59
N PHE A 48 2.46 20.18 9.21
CA PHE A 48 0.99 20.26 9.26
C PHE A 48 0.47 20.25 10.70
N ALA A 49 1.17 20.93 11.62
CA ALA A 49 0.76 21.02 13.02
C ALA A 49 -0.69 21.49 13.16
N GLY A 50 -1.50 20.72 13.89
CA GLY A 50 -2.92 21.02 14.09
C GLY A 50 -3.83 20.77 12.88
N GLU A 51 -3.30 20.38 11.72
CA GLU A 51 -4.06 20.07 10.50
C GLU A 51 -4.23 18.56 10.23
N ILE A 52 -3.78 17.71 11.14
CA ILE A 52 -3.88 16.26 11.05
C ILE A 52 -5.00 15.78 11.99
N ALA A 53 -5.90 14.95 11.44
CA ALA A 53 -6.87 14.17 12.21
C ALA A 53 -6.61 12.68 12.04
N THR A 54 -6.91 11.91 13.08
CA THR A 54 -6.65 10.46 13.06
C THR A 54 -7.83 9.70 13.64
N ALA A 55 -8.17 8.54 13.06
CA ALA A 55 -9.16 7.66 13.64
C ALA A 55 -8.80 6.19 13.51
N CYS A 56 -9.13 5.44 14.55
CA CYS A 56 -9.00 3.99 14.55
C CYS A 56 -10.25 3.35 15.17
N SER A 57 -10.29 2.01 15.21
CA SER A 57 -11.38 1.29 15.84
C SER A 57 -11.51 1.64 17.33
N PRO A 58 -12.70 2.01 17.81
CA PRO A 58 -12.92 2.34 19.23
C PRO A 58 -12.68 1.16 20.18
N TYR A 59 -12.66 -0.05 19.64
CA TYR A 59 -12.37 -1.26 20.42
C TYR A 59 -10.88 -1.54 20.64
N ARG A 60 -10.00 -0.68 20.10
CA ARG A 60 -8.56 -0.81 20.33
C ARG A 60 -8.15 -0.12 21.63
N PRO A 61 -7.21 -0.69 22.40
CA PRO A 61 -6.71 -0.04 23.62
C PRO A 61 -6.16 1.37 23.38
N GLU A 62 -5.55 1.58 22.21
CA GLU A 62 -4.94 2.85 21.82
C GLU A 62 -5.96 3.87 21.30
N ALA A 63 -7.24 3.54 21.18
CA ALA A 63 -8.26 4.42 20.60
C ALA A 63 -8.35 5.78 21.31
N ARG A 64 -8.04 5.83 22.61
CA ARG A 64 -8.06 7.07 23.40
C ARG A 64 -6.95 8.06 23.04
N GLU A 65 -5.94 7.63 22.32
CA GLU A 65 -4.83 8.47 21.84
C GLU A 65 -5.16 9.19 20.51
N PHE A 66 -6.33 8.91 19.93
CA PHE A 66 -6.73 9.37 18.59
C PHE A 66 -8.09 10.03 18.62
N ASP A 67 -8.36 10.86 17.60
CA ASP A 67 -9.63 11.53 17.43
C ASP A 67 -10.77 10.50 17.26
N GLY A 68 -11.94 10.84 17.71
CA GLY A 68 -13.15 10.07 17.46
C GLY A 68 -13.66 10.29 16.02
N LEU A 69 -14.57 9.42 15.56
CA LEU A 69 -15.15 9.54 14.23
C LEU A 69 -15.86 10.89 14.03
N GLU A 70 -16.56 11.38 15.05
CA GLU A 70 -17.28 12.67 15.04
C GLU A 70 -16.32 13.87 15.02
N GLU A 71 -15.11 13.72 15.56
CA GLU A 71 -14.07 14.73 15.53
C GLU A 71 -13.38 14.82 14.17
N VAL A 72 -13.34 13.70 13.43
CA VAL A 72 -12.73 13.61 12.11
C VAL A 72 -13.67 14.05 11.00
N LEU A 73 -14.96 13.74 11.11
CA LEU A 73 -15.97 14.01 10.11
C LEU A 73 -17.18 14.76 10.71
N GLN A 74 -17.53 15.89 10.11
CA GLN A 74 -18.72 16.65 10.45
C GLN A 74 -19.56 16.94 9.20
N ASP A 75 -20.84 16.63 9.23
CA ASP A 75 -21.78 16.85 8.12
C ASP A 75 -21.28 16.26 6.78
N GLY A 76 -20.57 15.14 6.86
CA GLY A 76 -19.97 14.49 5.69
C GLY A 76 -18.68 15.14 5.18
N LYS A 77 -18.14 16.14 5.87
CA LYS A 77 -16.89 16.82 5.49
C LYS A 77 -15.77 16.49 6.47
N LEU A 78 -14.56 16.28 5.96
CA LEU A 78 -13.38 16.11 6.77
C LEU A 78 -13.02 17.43 7.45
N ARG A 79 -12.72 17.39 8.75
CA ARG A 79 -12.45 18.62 9.53
C ARG A 79 -11.04 19.16 9.30
N LYS A 80 -10.09 18.28 8.99
CA LYS A 80 -8.67 18.64 8.88
C LYS A 80 -8.16 18.39 7.45
N ARG A 81 -7.05 18.99 7.13
CA ARG A 81 -6.38 18.90 5.83
C ARG A 81 -5.89 17.48 5.53
N ILE A 82 -5.33 16.82 6.53
CA ILE A 82 -4.87 15.43 6.44
C ILE A 82 -5.67 14.58 7.42
N THR A 83 -6.29 13.54 6.92
CA THR A 83 -7.02 12.57 7.74
C THR A 83 -6.39 11.18 7.55
N ILE A 84 -5.84 10.61 8.62
CA ILE A 84 -5.17 9.30 8.60
C ILE A 84 -6.00 8.31 9.40
N VAL A 85 -6.50 7.27 8.75
CA VAL A 85 -7.44 6.34 9.37
C VAL A 85 -7.04 4.88 9.14
N THR A 86 -7.48 4.02 10.04
CA THR A 86 -7.43 2.57 9.81
C THR A 86 -8.69 2.10 9.07
N THR A 87 -8.78 0.80 8.82
CA THR A 87 -9.89 0.17 8.09
C THR A 87 -11.27 0.40 8.71
N VAL A 88 -11.37 0.86 9.96
CA VAL A 88 -12.67 1.16 10.59
C VAL A 88 -13.49 2.21 9.83
N PHE A 89 -12.79 3.13 9.17
CA PHE A 89 -13.42 4.27 8.50
C PHE A 89 -14.14 3.90 7.18
N TYR A 90 -13.91 2.71 6.64
CA TYR A 90 -14.64 2.29 5.43
C TYR A 90 -16.06 1.76 5.70
N ASN A 91 -16.44 1.54 6.96
CA ASN A 91 -17.77 1.07 7.32
C ASN A 91 -18.67 2.25 7.75
N GLY A 92 -19.77 2.44 7.05
CA GLY A 92 -20.86 3.34 7.48
C GLY A 92 -20.66 4.84 7.27
N VAL A 93 -19.50 5.28 6.73
CA VAL A 93 -19.19 6.70 6.52
C VAL A 93 -19.52 7.12 5.08
N ASN A 94 -20.13 8.28 4.89
CA ASN A 94 -20.31 8.94 3.60
C ASN A 94 -19.62 10.30 3.63
N ILE A 95 -18.67 10.51 2.72
CA ILE A 95 -17.90 11.74 2.61
C ILE A 95 -18.43 12.55 1.42
N LYS A 96 -19.01 13.70 1.71
CA LYS A 96 -19.53 14.68 0.74
C LYS A 96 -18.70 15.97 0.82
N ASP A 97 -17.41 15.83 0.63
CA ASP A 97 -16.43 16.90 0.77
C ASP A 97 -15.77 17.19 -0.58
N PRO A 98 -16.10 18.29 -1.26
CA PRO A 98 -15.46 18.66 -2.53
C PRO A 98 -14.00 19.07 -2.38
N GLU A 99 -13.55 19.41 -1.15
CA GLU A 99 -12.15 19.69 -0.86
C GLU A 99 -11.30 18.42 -0.71
N LEU A 100 -11.92 17.24 -0.60
CA LEU A 100 -11.22 15.96 -0.61
C LEU A 100 -10.77 15.62 -2.04
N ILE A 101 -9.55 16.02 -2.36
CA ILE A 101 -8.96 15.85 -3.70
C ILE A 101 -8.11 14.60 -3.86
N CYS A 102 -7.79 13.94 -2.74
CA CYS A 102 -6.86 12.82 -2.76
C CYS A 102 -7.24 11.73 -1.75
N ILE A 103 -7.26 10.48 -2.20
CA ILE A 103 -7.38 9.29 -1.35
C ILE A 103 -6.12 8.42 -1.54
N ILE A 104 -5.47 8.06 -0.43
CA ILE A 104 -4.27 7.23 -0.42
C ILE A 104 -4.58 5.95 0.32
N SER A 105 -4.33 4.79 -0.30
CA SER A 105 -4.55 3.49 0.34
C SER A 105 -3.30 2.63 0.34
N ARG A 106 -2.95 2.15 1.55
CA ARG A 106 -1.90 1.13 1.74
C ARG A 106 -2.42 -0.30 1.68
N LEU A 107 -3.71 -0.47 1.52
CA LEU A 107 -4.33 -1.79 1.61
C LEU A 107 -4.13 -2.57 0.32
N TRP A 108 -3.74 -3.83 0.43
CA TRP A 108 -3.57 -4.72 -0.71
C TRP A 108 -4.89 -5.29 -1.23
N ASP A 109 -5.93 -5.33 -0.37
CA ASP A 109 -7.23 -5.93 -0.67
C ASP A 109 -8.05 -5.02 -1.59
N PRO A 110 -8.34 -5.44 -2.83
CA PRO A 110 -9.09 -4.63 -3.77
C PRO A 110 -10.56 -4.46 -3.37
N ILE A 111 -11.14 -5.42 -2.64
CA ILE A 111 -12.53 -5.34 -2.16
C ILE A 111 -12.64 -4.23 -1.13
N VAL A 112 -11.68 -4.15 -0.21
CA VAL A 112 -11.62 -3.06 0.76
C VAL A 112 -11.37 -1.73 0.06
N ASN A 113 -10.50 -1.69 -0.96
CA ASN A 113 -10.25 -0.48 -1.74
C ASN A 113 -11.51 -0.03 -2.50
N ALA A 114 -12.31 -0.94 -3.04
CA ALA A 114 -13.61 -0.60 -3.64
C ALA A 114 -14.56 0.05 -2.61
N GLN A 115 -14.60 -0.48 -1.39
CA GLN A 115 -15.39 0.09 -0.31
C GLN A 115 -14.89 1.48 0.10
N ILE A 116 -13.58 1.67 0.19
CA ILE A 116 -12.94 2.97 0.48
C ILE A 116 -13.34 4.00 -0.57
N LEU A 117 -13.17 3.69 -1.84
CA LEU A 117 -13.57 4.59 -2.91
C LEU A 117 -15.07 4.90 -2.84
N GLY A 118 -15.91 3.89 -2.61
CA GLY A 118 -17.33 4.07 -2.43
C GLY A 118 -17.73 5.02 -1.28
N ARG A 119 -16.82 5.46 -0.40
CA ARG A 119 -17.13 6.41 0.68
C ARG A 119 -17.17 7.85 0.21
N LYS A 120 -16.36 8.26 -0.76
CA LYS A 120 -16.52 9.58 -1.38
C LYS A 120 -17.77 9.59 -2.24
N ARG A 121 -18.65 10.51 -1.93
CA ARG A 121 -19.89 10.79 -2.67
C ARG A 121 -19.74 12.14 -3.34
N PRO A 122 -19.46 12.18 -4.65
CA PRO A 122 -19.27 13.44 -5.35
C PRO A 122 -20.54 14.29 -5.27
N VAL A 123 -20.39 15.57 -5.00
CA VAL A 123 -21.47 16.55 -4.90
C VAL A 123 -21.77 17.21 -6.24
N SER A 124 -20.86 17.11 -7.21
CA SER A 124 -21.01 17.59 -8.58
C SER A 124 -20.17 16.76 -9.55
N LYS A 125 -20.32 16.99 -10.86
CA LYS A 125 -19.49 16.35 -11.89
C LYS A 125 -18.00 16.78 -11.83
N GLN A 126 -17.74 17.98 -11.32
CA GLN A 126 -16.38 18.54 -11.15
C GLN A 126 -15.71 18.05 -9.85
N ASP A 127 -16.48 17.44 -8.94
CA ASP A 127 -15.94 16.88 -7.70
C ASP A 127 -15.19 15.58 -7.99
N THR A 128 -13.93 15.72 -8.39
CA THR A 128 -13.02 14.62 -8.72
C THR A 128 -11.96 14.39 -7.64
N CYS A 129 -11.32 13.25 -7.68
CA CYS A 129 -10.36 12.82 -6.67
C CYS A 129 -9.26 11.97 -7.32
N ALA A 130 -8.00 12.29 -7.04
CA ALA A 130 -6.87 11.42 -7.34
C ALA A 130 -6.84 10.26 -6.34
N VAL A 131 -6.48 9.08 -6.82
CA VAL A 131 -6.37 7.88 -5.96
C VAL A 131 -4.97 7.31 -6.05
N TYR A 132 -4.35 7.10 -4.91
CA TYR A 132 -3.02 6.52 -4.81
C TYR A 132 -3.10 5.18 -4.09
N PHE A 133 -2.57 4.13 -4.73
CA PHE A 133 -2.50 2.79 -4.17
C PHE A 133 -1.06 2.38 -3.90
N LYS A 134 -0.82 1.75 -2.76
CA LYS A 134 0.47 1.11 -2.54
C LYS A 134 0.63 -0.07 -3.49
N GLY A 135 1.73 -0.08 -4.24
CA GLY A 135 2.12 -1.20 -5.08
C GLY A 135 2.69 -2.36 -4.23
N TYR A 136 2.39 -3.59 -4.66
CA TYR A 136 2.92 -4.81 -4.05
C TYR A 136 3.59 -5.67 -5.11
N SER A 137 4.77 -6.23 -4.77
CA SER A 137 5.49 -7.14 -5.66
C SER A 137 4.73 -8.47 -5.82
N HIS A 138 4.99 -9.16 -6.92
CA HIS A 138 4.46 -10.49 -7.18
C HIS A 138 4.73 -11.46 -6.01
N ASP A 139 5.95 -11.43 -5.45
CA ASP A 139 6.31 -12.28 -4.31
C ASP A 139 5.48 -11.94 -3.06
N ARG A 140 5.20 -10.66 -2.82
CA ARG A 140 4.34 -10.26 -1.70
C ARG A 140 2.91 -10.74 -1.89
N ILE A 141 2.35 -10.66 -3.09
CA ILE A 141 1.02 -11.17 -3.41
C ILE A 141 0.96 -12.69 -3.24
N LYS A 142 2.00 -13.41 -3.69
CA LYS A 142 2.13 -14.85 -3.48
C LYS A 142 2.18 -15.22 -1.98
N GLN A 143 2.94 -14.48 -1.18
CA GLN A 143 2.99 -14.69 0.28
C GLN A 143 1.64 -14.45 0.94
N GLU A 144 0.88 -13.42 0.53
CA GLU A 144 -0.43 -13.14 1.08
C GLU A 144 -1.44 -14.25 0.73
N ARG A 145 -1.39 -14.74 -0.51
CA ARG A 145 -2.19 -15.88 -0.96
C ARG A 145 -1.90 -17.13 -0.12
N GLU A 146 -0.62 -17.46 0.12
CA GLU A 146 -0.24 -18.58 0.99
C GLU A 146 -0.67 -18.37 2.44
N HIS A 147 -0.61 -17.15 2.94
CA HIS A 147 -1.09 -16.81 4.28
C HIS A 147 -2.59 -17.11 4.43
N ILE A 148 -3.41 -16.63 3.49
CA ILE A 148 -4.86 -16.90 3.49
C ILE A 148 -5.11 -18.41 3.38
N ARG A 149 -4.46 -19.09 2.44
CA ARG A 149 -4.62 -20.54 2.27
C ARG A 149 -4.36 -21.29 3.56
N LYS A 150 -3.18 -21.08 4.17
CA LYS A 150 -2.75 -21.84 5.36
C LYS A 150 -3.49 -21.48 6.64
N ARG A 151 -3.83 -20.19 6.83
CA ARG A 151 -4.38 -19.72 8.11
C ARG A 151 -5.89 -19.57 8.12
N GLN A 152 -6.52 -19.52 6.96
CA GLN A 152 -7.96 -19.32 6.87
C GLN A 152 -8.67 -20.50 6.19
N LEU A 153 -8.27 -20.85 4.98
CA LEU A 153 -9.00 -21.85 4.18
C LEU A 153 -8.69 -23.30 4.59
N GLU A 154 -7.44 -23.59 4.94
CA GLU A 154 -7.07 -24.92 5.43
C GLU A 154 -7.75 -25.27 6.76
N PRO A 155 -7.79 -24.40 7.79
CA PRO A 155 -8.60 -24.64 8.98
C PRO A 155 -10.09 -24.86 8.70
N ALA A 156 -10.68 -24.05 7.82
CA ALA A 156 -12.08 -24.22 7.43
C ALA A 156 -12.35 -25.57 6.76
N LYS A 157 -11.45 -26.00 5.88
CA LYS A 157 -11.51 -27.35 5.26
C LYS A 157 -11.41 -28.44 6.30
N LYS A 158 -10.42 -28.38 7.20
CA LYS A 158 -10.22 -29.36 8.28
C LYS A 158 -11.42 -29.42 9.23
N TRP A 159 -12.03 -28.28 9.53
CA TRP A 159 -13.27 -28.24 10.32
C TRP A 159 -14.39 -29.02 9.61
N LYS A 160 -14.58 -28.82 8.32
CA LYS A 160 -15.63 -29.53 7.55
C LYS A 160 -15.38 -31.03 7.48
N ASP A 161 -14.13 -31.41 7.22
CA ASP A 161 -13.69 -32.80 7.21
C ASP A 161 -13.91 -33.45 8.59
N GLY A 162 -13.48 -32.76 9.67
CA GLY A 162 -13.60 -33.21 11.05
C GLY A 162 -15.04 -33.24 11.58
N LYS A 163 -15.97 -32.48 10.98
CA LYS A 163 -17.40 -32.58 11.31
C LYS A 163 -18.00 -33.88 10.79
N SER A 164 -17.51 -34.35 9.64
CA SER A 164 -17.88 -35.63 9.06
C SER A 164 -17.07 -36.78 9.66
N ASP A 165 -15.85 -36.51 10.10
CA ASP A 165 -14.92 -37.45 10.74
C ASP A 165 -14.25 -36.75 11.96
N PRO A 166 -14.78 -36.96 13.18
CA PRO A 166 -14.25 -36.34 14.39
C PRO A 166 -12.78 -36.67 14.69
N GLU A 167 -12.28 -37.84 14.30
CA GLU A 167 -10.90 -38.24 14.52
C GLU A 167 -9.94 -37.38 13.70
N VAL A 168 -10.28 -37.04 12.45
CA VAL A 168 -9.51 -36.12 11.57
C VAL A 168 -9.37 -34.75 12.20
N TRP A 169 -10.45 -34.20 12.76
CA TRP A 169 -10.42 -32.92 13.43
C TRP A 169 -9.58 -32.95 14.70
N GLN A 170 -9.73 -33.98 15.53
CA GLN A 170 -8.96 -34.15 16.77
C GLN A 170 -7.46 -34.31 16.43
N GLU A 171 -7.11 -35.14 15.45
CA GLU A 171 -5.72 -35.28 15.00
C GLU A 171 -5.13 -33.92 14.55
N TYR A 172 -5.89 -33.11 13.84
CA TYR A 172 -5.48 -31.79 13.41
C TYR A 172 -5.20 -30.86 14.60
N LEU A 173 -6.08 -30.83 15.60
CA LEU A 173 -5.91 -30.02 16.82
C LEU A 173 -4.72 -30.45 17.69
N HIS A 174 -4.34 -31.73 17.65
CA HIS A 174 -3.18 -32.21 18.41
C HIS A 174 -1.82 -31.80 17.81
N LYS A 175 -1.79 -31.27 16.59
CA LYS A 175 -0.52 -30.79 15.99
C LYS A 175 0.03 -29.59 16.74
N PRO A 176 1.35 -29.58 17.05
CA PRO A 176 1.96 -28.47 17.77
C PRO A 176 1.68 -27.12 17.10
N GLY A 177 1.24 -26.16 17.89
CA GLY A 177 0.99 -24.79 17.43
C GLY A 177 -0.33 -24.56 16.68
N ILE A 178 -1.10 -25.60 16.32
CA ILE A 178 -2.37 -25.43 15.59
C ILE A 178 -3.38 -24.65 16.40
N VAL A 179 -3.63 -25.02 17.66
CA VAL A 179 -4.58 -24.31 18.53
C VAL A 179 -4.17 -22.86 18.70
N LYS A 180 -2.90 -22.59 18.98
CA LYS A 180 -2.37 -21.22 19.09
C LYS A 180 -2.51 -20.44 17.79
N MET A 181 -2.32 -21.09 16.64
CA MET A 181 -2.50 -20.48 15.34
C MET A 181 -3.96 -20.13 15.09
N LEU A 182 -4.89 -21.06 15.37
CA LEU A 182 -6.32 -20.83 15.23
C LEU A 182 -6.77 -19.66 16.10
N ASP A 183 -6.49 -19.70 17.40
CA ASP A 183 -6.87 -18.65 18.34
C ASP A 183 -6.33 -17.27 17.95
N LYS A 184 -5.12 -17.21 17.40
CA LYS A 184 -4.46 -15.95 17.08
C LYS A 184 -4.78 -15.40 15.70
N TYR A 185 -4.94 -16.26 14.70
CA TYR A 185 -4.93 -15.83 13.30
C TYR A 185 -6.16 -16.24 12.50
N SER A 186 -6.86 -17.32 12.85
CA SER A 186 -8.00 -17.78 12.09
C SER A 186 -9.24 -16.95 12.41
N GLN A 187 -9.90 -16.51 11.34
CA GLN A 187 -11.23 -15.91 11.42
C GLN A 187 -12.32 -16.85 10.87
N THR A 188 -11.92 -17.90 10.18
CA THR A 188 -12.82 -18.90 9.58
C THR A 188 -13.19 -20.02 10.53
N VAL A 189 -12.28 -20.37 11.46
CA VAL A 189 -12.54 -21.28 12.57
C VAL A 189 -12.03 -20.64 13.84
N ASN A 190 -12.91 -20.38 14.78
CA ASN A 190 -12.58 -19.68 16.02
C ASN A 190 -13.33 -20.29 17.19
N ARG A 191 -12.98 -19.89 18.44
CA ARG A 191 -13.75 -20.26 19.62
C ARG A 191 -15.16 -19.68 19.55
N ASP A 192 -16.14 -20.40 20.10
CA ASP A 192 -17.48 -19.86 20.33
C ASP A 192 -17.45 -18.70 21.35
N GLU A 193 -18.54 -17.97 21.46
CA GLU A 193 -18.65 -16.82 22.39
C GLU A 193 -18.27 -17.14 23.83
N TYR A 194 -18.42 -18.38 24.24
CA TYR A 194 -18.17 -18.84 25.59
C TYR A 194 -16.81 -19.54 25.75
N GLY A 195 -16.05 -19.69 24.65
CA GLY A 195 -14.76 -20.38 24.67
C GLY A 195 -14.83 -21.90 24.83
N ASN A 196 -16.02 -22.49 24.76
CA ASN A 196 -16.27 -23.92 25.04
C ASN A 196 -16.01 -24.84 23.85
N GLY A 197 -16.02 -24.29 22.64
CA GLY A 197 -15.88 -25.07 21.43
C GLY A 197 -15.30 -24.29 20.27
N TRP A 198 -15.21 -24.97 19.13
CA TRP A 198 -14.76 -24.38 17.89
C TRP A 198 -15.94 -24.17 16.94
N GLU A 199 -16.03 -22.97 16.36
CA GLU A 199 -17.08 -22.56 15.44
C GLU A 199 -16.50 -22.28 14.06
N TRP A 200 -17.16 -22.80 13.02
CA TRP A 200 -16.86 -22.46 11.64
C TRP A 200 -17.71 -21.28 11.16
N ARG A 201 -17.04 -20.25 10.66
CA ARG A 201 -17.65 -19.00 10.18
C ARG A 201 -17.73 -18.98 8.66
N ARG A 202 -18.82 -19.50 8.12
CA ARG A 202 -19.05 -19.58 6.67
C ARG A 202 -18.86 -18.25 5.94
N ARG A 203 -19.31 -17.14 6.53
CA ARG A 203 -19.17 -15.80 5.94
C ARG A 203 -17.70 -15.37 5.80
N ALA A 204 -16.90 -15.61 6.81
CA ALA A 204 -15.47 -15.31 6.78
C ALA A 204 -14.74 -16.19 5.73
N GLU A 205 -15.06 -17.49 5.66
CA GLU A 205 -14.50 -18.36 4.62
C GLU A 205 -14.82 -17.85 3.22
N HIS A 206 -16.08 -17.49 2.95
CA HIS A 206 -16.47 -16.96 1.64
C HIS A 206 -15.69 -15.68 1.29
N GLN A 207 -15.51 -14.77 2.23
CA GLN A 207 -14.69 -13.56 2.05
C GLN A 207 -13.25 -13.91 1.63
N TYR A 208 -12.63 -14.89 2.29
CA TYR A 208 -11.26 -15.31 1.94
C TYR A 208 -11.18 -16.03 0.59
N LEU A 209 -12.21 -16.76 0.17
CA LEU A 209 -12.27 -17.32 -1.18
C LEU A 209 -12.30 -16.21 -2.26
N VAL A 210 -13.12 -15.19 -2.07
CA VAL A 210 -13.15 -14.02 -2.98
C VAL A 210 -11.79 -13.29 -3.01
N GLN A 211 -11.14 -13.13 -1.86
CA GLN A 211 -9.78 -12.58 -1.81
C GLN A 211 -8.76 -13.45 -2.55
N MET A 212 -8.87 -14.78 -2.47
CA MET A 212 -8.00 -15.71 -3.21
C MET A 212 -8.15 -15.56 -4.72
N ASP A 213 -9.37 -15.38 -5.22
CA ASP A 213 -9.63 -15.15 -6.65
C ASP A 213 -9.06 -13.80 -7.10
N ALA A 214 -9.21 -12.75 -6.30
CA ALA A 214 -8.60 -11.44 -6.57
C ALA A 214 -7.05 -11.54 -6.62
N LEU A 215 -6.42 -12.22 -5.66
CA LEU A 215 -4.98 -12.45 -5.65
C LEU A 215 -4.50 -13.28 -6.84
N LYS A 216 -5.28 -14.28 -7.27
CA LYS A 216 -4.99 -15.07 -8.47
C LYS A 216 -4.97 -14.16 -9.69
N LEU A 217 -5.99 -13.32 -9.87
CA LEU A 217 -6.07 -12.36 -10.97
C LEU A 217 -4.88 -11.39 -10.98
N MET A 218 -4.48 -10.87 -9.80
CA MET A 218 -3.31 -10.00 -9.66
C MET A 218 -2.00 -10.70 -10.03
N MET A 219 -1.88 -12.01 -9.77
CA MET A 219 -0.71 -12.79 -10.16
C MET A 219 -0.65 -13.03 -11.67
N GLU A 220 -1.78 -13.27 -12.31
CA GLU A 220 -1.89 -13.58 -13.75
C GLU A 220 -1.79 -12.33 -14.64
N LYS A 221 -2.43 -11.24 -14.27
CA LYS A 221 -2.54 -10.01 -15.06
C LYS A 221 -1.65 -8.86 -14.58
N GLY A 222 -0.95 -9.04 -13.45
CA GLY A 222 -0.20 -8.01 -12.77
C GLY A 222 -1.02 -7.28 -11.71
N TYR A 223 -0.31 -6.83 -10.66
CA TYR A 223 -0.96 -6.25 -9.47
C TYR A 223 -1.80 -5.01 -9.79
N GLN A 224 -1.26 -4.07 -10.56
CA GLN A 224 -1.95 -2.81 -10.88
C GLN A 224 -3.26 -3.06 -11.64
N TRP A 225 -3.18 -3.89 -12.68
CA TRP A 225 -4.36 -4.24 -13.47
C TRP A 225 -5.40 -4.97 -12.62
N GLY A 226 -4.98 -6.02 -11.90
CA GLY A 226 -5.87 -6.81 -11.07
C GLY A 226 -6.53 -6.01 -9.95
N MET A 227 -5.78 -5.09 -9.31
CA MET A 227 -6.33 -4.18 -8.30
C MET A 227 -7.45 -3.31 -8.89
N LEU A 228 -7.20 -2.60 -9.97
CA LEU A 228 -8.17 -1.66 -10.53
C LEU A 228 -9.37 -2.35 -11.16
N TYR A 229 -9.16 -3.50 -11.80
CA TYR A 229 -10.25 -4.28 -12.37
C TYR A 229 -11.23 -4.75 -11.28
N VAL A 230 -10.73 -5.32 -10.18
CA VAL A 230 -11.57 -5.79 -9.07
C VAL A 230 -12.25 -4.63 -8.34
N VAL A 231 -11.55 -3.49 -8.18
CA VAL A 231 -12.10 -2.30 -7.51
C VAL A 231 -13.32 -1.75 -8.26
N THR A 232 -13.35 -1.83 -9.57
CA THR A 232 -14.41 -1.22 -10.40
C THR A 232 -15.26 -2.24 -11.14
N GLU A 233 -14.88 -3.53 -11.08
CA GLU A 233 -15.49 -4.61 -11.88
C GLU A 233 -15.51 -4.28 -13.38
N SER A 234 -14.58 -3.43 -13.84
CA SER A 234 -14.47 -2.96 -15.21
C SER A 234 -13.09 -2.41 -15.54
N ASP A 235 -12.84 -2.16 -16.82
CA ASP A 235 -11.62 -1.51 -17.30
C ASP A 235 -11.64 0.04 -17.14
N ALA A 236 -12.67 0.59 -16.51
CA ALA A 236 -12.90 2.03 -16.47
C ALA A 236 -11.78 2.85 -15.81
N LEU A 237 -11.07 2.29 -14.82
CA LEU A 237 -9.92 2.94 -14.20
C LEU A 237 -8.58 2.61 -14.85
N LEU A 238 -8.51 1.62 -15.73
CA LEU A 238 -7.23 1.23 -16.36
C LEU A 238 -6.70 2.33 -17.26
N SER A 239 -7.58 3.04 -17.97
CA SER A 239 -7.22 4.20 -18.79
C SER A 239 -6.81 5.44 -17.99
N LYS A 240 -6.98 5.41 -16.67
CA LYS A 240 -6.64 6.51 -15.75
C LYS A 240 -5.38 6.23 -14.95
N ILE A 241 -4.66 5.15 -15.26
CA ILE A 241 -3.38 4.85 -14.63
C ILE A 241 -2.36 5.88 -15.11
N GLU A 242 -1.78 6.60 -14.16
CA GLU A 242 -0.67 7.51 -14.41
C GLU A 242 0.58 7.04 -13.68
N PRO A 243 1.78 7.22 -14.25
CA PRO A 243 3.02 6.98 -13.55
C PRO A 243 3.17 7.99 -12.41
N LEU A 244 3.75 7.55 -11.30
CA LEU A 244 4.10 8.44 -10.21
C LEU A 244 5.32 9.28 -10.62
N ARG A 245 5.14 10.58 -10.73
CA ARG A 245 6.21 11.53 -11.06
C ARG A 245 6.34 12.59 -9.98
N PHE A 246 7.59 12.93 -9.66
CA PHE A 246 7.94 14.01 -8.75
C PHE A 246 8.72 15.06 -9.53
N LYS A 247 8.29 16.31 -9.46
CA LYS A 247 8.91 17.42 -10.18
C LYS A 247 10.41 17.57 -9.83
N GLU A 248 10.77 17.41 -8.57
CA GLU A 248 12.16 17.46 -8.12
C GLU A 248 13.09 16.45 -8.84
N LEU A 249 12.56 15.28 -9.19
CA LEU A 249 13.31 14.29 -9.95
C LEU A 249 13.30 14.60 -11.45
N GLU A 250 12.22 15.16 -11.98
CA GLU A 250 12.18 15.66 -13.36
C GLU A 250 13.20 16.77 -13.57
N ASP A 251 13.20 17.78 -12.68
CA ASP A 251 14.16 18.89 -12.73
C ASP A 251 15.62 18.37 -12.63
N TYR A 252 15.89 17.43 -11.73
CA TYR A 252 17.22 16.81 -11.61
C TYR A 252 17.65 16.08 -12.87
N ILE A 253 16.75 15.33 -13.51
CA ILE A 253 17.05 14.63 -14.76
C ILE A 253 17.40 15.63 -15.88
N GLU A 254 16.63 16.72 -16.00
CA GLU A 254 16.88 17.76 -17.01
C GLU A 254 18.20 18.47 -16.78
N GLU A 255 18.53 18.79 -15.54
CA GLU A 255 19.77 19.48 -15.16
C GLU A 255 21.03 18.64 -15.44
N HIS A 256 20.92 17.29 -15.35
CA HIS A 256 22.07 16.39 -15.41
C HIS A 256 22.06 15.43 -16.60
N LEU A 257 21.28 15.72 -17.64
CA LEU A 257 21.32 14.94 -18.87
C LEU A 257 22.73 14.96 -19.48
N GLU A 258 23.23 13.78 -19.83
CA GLU A 258 24.55 13.54 -20.44
C GLU A 258 25.75 13.90 -19.54
N ASP A 259 25.51 14.33 -18.28
CA ASP A 259 26.58 14.58 -17.32
C ASP A 259 27.19 13.28 -16.82
N LYS A 260 28.53 13.28 -16.70
CA LYS A 260 29.30 12.19 -16.07
C LYS A 260 29.45 12.46 -14.60
N ILE A 261 28.57 11.86 -13.80
CA ILE A 261 28.56 12.04 -12.35
C ILE A 261 29.14 10.79 -11.66
N PRO A 262 30.03 10.92 -10.66
CA PRO A 262 30.45 9.78 -9.84
C PRO A 262 29.24 9.02 -9.29
N TRP A 263 29.25 7.69 -9.42
CA TRP A 263 28.07 6.86 -9.12
C TRP A 263 27.56 7.00 -7.68
N GLU A 264 28.45 7.23 -6.70
CA GLU A 264 28.07 7.45 -5.32
C GLU A 264 27.26 8.73 -5.11
N ILE A 265 27.64 9.80 -5.84
CA ILE A 265 26.99 11.11 -5.77
C ILE A 265 25.60 11.00 -6.39
N MET A 266 25.50 10.57 -7.64
CA MET A 266 24.22 10.42 -8.34
C MET A 266 23.28 9.48 -7.57
N ARG A 267 23.80 8.35 -7.07
CA ARG A 267 23.02 7.43 -6.26
C ARG A 267 22.43 8.08 -5.03
N LYS A 268 23.24 8.85 -4.29
CA LYS A 268 22.79 9.57 -3.08
C LYS A 268 21.67 10.56 -3.43
N GLU A 269 21.85 11.33 -4.45
CA GLU A 269 20.89 12.33 -4.91
C GLU A 269 19.58 11.71 -5.40
N LEU A 270 19.63 10.61 -6.15
CA LEU A 270 18.45 9.86 -6.58
C LEU A 270 17.68 9.23 -5.40
N VAL A 271 18.40 8.79 -4.34
CA VAL A 271 17.77 8.32 -3.10
C VAL A 271 17.08 9.47 -2.35
N GLU A 272 17.74 10.60 -2.20
CA GLU A 272 17.21 11.77 -1.51
C GLU A 272 15.95 12.32 -2.21
N ARG A 273 15.91 12.27 -3.54
CA ARG A 273 14.73 12.65 -4.34
C ARG A 273 13.64 11.57 -4.43
N GLY A 274 13.85 10.42 -3.74
CA GLY A 274 12.85 9.34 -3.64
C GLY A 274 12.77 8.43 -4.87
N CYS A 275 13.78 8.46 -5.74
CA CYS A 275 13.86 7.55 -6.89
C CYS A 275 14.15 6.10 -6.48
N ILE A 276 14.85 5.91 -5.38
CA ILE A 276 15.24 4.60 -4.85
C ILE A 276 14.95 4.53 -3.35
N ALA A 277 14.49 3.37 -2.88
CA ALA A 277 14.41 3.11 -1.44
C ALA A 277 15.82 3.10 -0.82
N ASN A 278 16.00 3.79 0.32
CA ASN A 278 17.26 3.77 1.03
C ASN A 278 17.63 2.32 1.43
N PRO A 279 18.80 1.79 1.02
CA PRO A 279 19.19 0.40 1.27
C PRO A 279 19.40 0.05 2.75
N LYS A 280 19.36 1.01 3.68
CA LYS A 280 19.51 0.75 5.13
C LYS A 280 18.45 -0.18 5.71
N ASP A 281 17.34 -0.43 5.02
CA ASP A 281 16.23 -1.26 5.51
C ASP A 281 16.26 -2.73 5.05
N ARG A 282 17.25 -3.16 4.28
CA ARG A 282 17.36 -4.57 3.81
C ARG A 282 18.76 -5.12 3.93
N HIS A 283 18.89 -6.14 4.75
CA HIS A 283 19.99 -7.14 4.85
C HIS A 283 21.33 -6.78 4.19
N LYS A 284 22.35 -6.65 5.03
CA LYS A 284 23.74 -6.26 4.76
C LYS A 284 24.51 -7.05 3.67
N ASN A 285 23.89 -8.02 2.97
CA ASN A 285 24.57 -8.95 2.08
C ASN A 285 23.98 -9.15 0.69
N GLN A 286 23.10 -8.28 0.20
CA GLN A 286 22.67 -8.35 -1.19
C GLN A 286 23.17 -7.12 -1.96
N ASN A 287 24.16 -7.35 -2.83
CA ASN A 287 24.46 -6.52 -3.98
C ASN A 287 23.24 -6.55 -4.92
N ILE A 288 22.18 -5.84 -4.57
CA ILE A 288 21.08 -5.61 -5.51
C ILE A 288 21.70 -4.80 -6.64
N PRO A 289 21.46 -5.15 -7.91
CA PRO A 289 21.88 -4.32 -9.02
C PRO A 289 21.08 -3.03 -8.96
N GLU A 290 21.59 -2.06 -8.24
CA GLU A 290 20.97 -0.75 -7.98
C GLU A 290 20.58 -0.06 -9.28
N LEU A 291 21.44 -0.20 -10.29
CA LEU A 291 21.21 0.33 -11.62
C LEU A 291 19.91 -0.20 -12.27
N ARG A 292 19.58 -1.47 -12.09
CA ARG A 292 18.33 -2.05 -12.63
C ARG A 292 17.09 -1.44 -11.96
N VAL A 293 17.15 -1.24 -10.65
CA VAL A 293 16.05 -0.65 -9.87
C VAL A 293 15.88 0.82 -10.26
N ILE A 294 16.99 1.56 -10.36
CA ILE A 294 17.01 2.95 -10.79
C ILE A 294 16.40 3.07 -12.20
N ASN A 295 16.90 2.30 -13.16
CA ASN A 295 16.44 2.35 -14.52
C ASN A 295 14.97 1.94 -14.68
N SER A 296 14.49 0.98 -13.85
CA SER A 296 13.07 0.65 -13.82
C SER A 296 12.21 1.84 -13.39
N ARG A 297 12.71 2.67 -12.48
CA ARG A 297 12.00 3.85 -12.00
C ARG A 297 12.12 5.04 -12.96
N LEU A 298 13.30 5.23 -13.53
CA LEU A 298 13.56 6.33 -14.49
C LEU A 298 12.79 6.16 -15.81
N LYS A 299 12.35 4.95 -16.15
CA LYS A 299 11.47 4.73 -17.30
C LYS A 299 10.18 5.56 -17.24
N ASP A 300 9.63 5.76 -16.05
CA ASP A 300 8.44 6.60 -15.84
C ASP A 300 8.71 8.07 -16.23
N TYR A 301 9.96 8.46 -16.30
CA TYR A 301 10.46 9.80 -16.67
C TYR A 301 11.09 9.84 -18.09
N ASN A 302 10.93 8.78 -18.87
CA ASN A 302 11.57 8.62 -20.16
C ASN A 302 13.10 8.79 -20.10
N ALA A 303 13.73 8.26 -19.05
CA ALA A 303 15.16 8.36 -18.81
C ALA A 303 15.75 7.01 -18.36
N PHE A 304 17.07 6.89 -18.47
CA PHE A 304 17.83 5.79 -17.91
C PHE A 304 19.24 6.22 -17.55
N VAL A 305 19.90 5.44 -16.70
CA VAL A 305 21.29 5.62 -16.31
C VAL A 305 22.14 4.55 -16.97
N GLU A 306 23.21 4.98 -17.61
CA GLU A 306 24.30 4.13 -18.08
C GLU A 306 25.46 4.16 -17.09
N SER A 307 26.08 3.01 -16.84
CA SER A 307 27.26 2.90 -15.99
C SER A 307 28.52 2.75 -16.81
N VAL A 308 29.40 3.74 -16.71
CA VAL A 308 30.68 3.78 -17.45
C VAL A 308 31.84 3.70 -16.46
N GLN A 309 32.82 2.86 -16.76
CA GLN A 309 34.08 2.77 -15.99
C GLN A 309 35.22 3.45 -16.77
N LYS A 310 35.95 4.33 -16.09
CA LYS A 310 37.16 4.94 -16.64
C LYS A 310 38.34 4.69 -15.72
N TRP A 311 39.51 4.50 -16.33
CA TRP A 311 40.78 4.51 -15.63
C TRP A 311 41.17 5.96 -15.34
N ILE A 312 41.51 6.26 -14.09
CA ILE A 312 42.10 7.54 -13.68
C ILE A 312 43.52 7.22 -13.21
N GLY A 313 44.52 7.68 -13.99
CA GLY A 313 45.91 7.33 -13.78
C GLY A 313 46.21 5.86 -14.11
N THR A 314 47.28 5.34 -13.55
CA THR A 314 47.78 3.99 -13.90
C THR A 314 47.08 2.84 -13.19
N ASN A 315 46.40 3.07 -12.05
CA ASN A 315 45.89 1.97 -11.22
C ASN A 315 44.51 2.13 -10.61
N GLU A 316 43.76 3.19 -10.91
CA GLU A 316 42.44 3.42 -10.29
C GLU A 316 41.32 3.38 -11.32
N ARG A 317 40.32 2.51 -11.07
CA ARG A 317 39.06 2.48 -11.85
C ARG A 317 37.97 3.25 -11.11
N VAL A 318 37.48 4.31 -11.73
CA VAL A 318 36.33 5.06 -11.21
C VAL A 318 35.09 4.78 -12.05
N ARG A 319 33.99 4.54 -11.36
CA ARG A 319 32.69 4.34 -11.99
C ARG A 319 31.95 5.66 -12.05
N PHE A 320 31.45 6.00 -13.22
CA PHE A 320 30.55 7.13 -13.44
C PHE A 320 29.20 6.63 -13.93
N TRP A 321 28.17 7.39 -13.62
CA TRP A 321 26.84 7.22 -14.19
C TRP A 321 26.54 8.40 -15.09
N ILE A 322 25.80 8.12 -16.18
CA ILE A 322 25.36 9.10 -17.16
C ILE A 322 23.86 8.94 -17.33
N LEU A 323 23.11 10.02 -17.18
CA LEU A 323 21.67 10.05 -17.43
C LEU A 323 21.43 10.30 -18.93
N HIS A 324 20.61 9.47 -19.53
CA HIS A 324 20.19 9.58 -20.93
C HIS A 324 18.68 9.67 -21.04
N ARG A 325 18.19 10.33 -22.09
CA ARG A 325 16.78 10.22 -22.50
C ARG A 325 16.55 8.91 -23.24
N LEU A 326 15.42 8.26 -22.96
CA LEU A 326 14.93 7.18 -23.81
C LEU A 326 14.44 7.80 -25.13
N HIS A 327 15.02 7.41 -26.23
CA HIS A 327 14.49 7.74 -27.54
C HIS A 327 13.18 6.96 -27.73
N THR A 328 12.08 7.67 -27.92
CA THR A 328 10.76 7.10 -28.25
C THR A 328 10.71 6.63 -29.68
#